data_5ea5fa7d913dda57a19b5f733c4a9c74
#
_entry.id   5ea5fa7d913dda57a19b5f733c4a9c74
#
_cell.length_a   1.000
_cell.length_b   1.000
_cell.length_c   1.000
_cell.angle_alpha   90.00
_cell.angle_beta   90.00
_cell.angle_gamma   90.00
#
_symmetry.space_group_name_H-M   'P 1'
#
loop_
_entity.id
_entity.type
_entity.pdbx_description
1 polymer ?
#
loop_
_entity_poly.entity_id
_entity_poly.type
_entity_poly.pdbx_seq_one_letter_code
_entity_poly.pdbx_strand_id
1 'polypeptide(L)'
;QLYAGNYDFWYESSQLLIKQMKEANKKKEEKIKELQEFISRFSANASKSKQATSRKRALEKIQLDDMRPSSRKYPYIDFRPNREIGNEVLMVENLSKTIDGVKVLDNISFTLGREDKVAFVGANEQAITTFFKILTGEMEPDEGNYKWGVTTSQAYFPKDNTQEFDNDLTITDWLTQYSEIKDATYVRGFLGR
;
A
#
# COMPACT_ATOMS: atom_id res chain seq x y z
N GLN A 1 -8.94 17.97 -11.73
CA GLN A 1 -7.96 19.06 -11.79
C GLN A 1 -6.75 18.61 -12.61
N LEU A 2 -6.28 19.48 -13.49
CA LEU A 2 -5.03 19.29 -14.23
C LEU A 2 -3.91 20.03 -13.46
N TYR A 3 -2.78 19.34 -13.27
CA TYR A 3 -1.59 19.93 -12.66
C TYR A 3 -0.50 19.95 -13.73
N ALA A 4 0.10 21.12 -13.97
CA ALA A 4 1.25 21.27 -14.87
C ALA A 4 2.52 21.07 -14.05
N GLY A 5 3.19 19.94 -14.23
CA GLY A 5 4.41 19.59 -13.48
C GLY A 5 4.68 18.09 -13.44
N ASN A 6 5.75 17.72 -12.74
CA ASN A 6 6.10 16.32 -12.49
C ASN A 6 5.24 15.69 -11.38
N TYR A 7 5.47 14.41 -11.10
CA TYR A 7 4.72 13.68 -10.05
C TYR A 7 4.90 14.30 -8.66
N ASP A 8 6.09 14.74 -8.30
CA ASP A 8 6.38 15.29 -6.97
C ASP A 8 5.60 16.59 -6.74
N PHE A 9 5.60 17.48 -7.75
CA PHE A 9 4.79 18.69 -7.71
C PHE A 9 3.28 18.40 -7.55
N TRP A 10 2.79 17.42 -8.31
CA TRP A 10 1.40 17.00 -8.17
C TRP A 10 1.12 16.43 -6.78
N TYR A 11 2.01 15.60 -6.24
CA TYR A 11 1.83 14.97 -4.95
C TYR A 11 1.77 16.01 -3.83
N GLU A 12 2.75 16.90 -3.74
CA GLU A 12 2.80 17.98 -2.76
C GLU A 12 1.58 18.92 -2.85
N SER A 13 1.23 19.34 -4.07
CA SER A 13 0.06 20.21 -4.31
C SER A 13 -1.24 19.52 -3.91
N SER A 14 -1.39 18.23 -4.18
CA SER A 14 -2.58 17.46 -3.82
C SER A 14 -2.70 17.27 -2.30
N GLN A 15 -1.59 17.02 -1.60
CA GLN A 15 -1.56 16.91 -0.12
C GLN A 15 -1.92 18.26 0.53
N LEU A 16 -1.38 19.35 0.03
CA LEU A 16 -1.72 20.70 0.51
C LEU A 16 -3.20 21.00 0.33
N LEU A 17 -3.76 20.70 -0.83
CA LEU A 17 -5.18 20.90 -1.12
C LEU A 17 -6.08 20.08 -0.18
N ILE A 18 -5.76 18.79 0.03
CA ILE A 18 -6.48 17.91 0.96
C ILE A 18 -6.44 18.48 2.37
N LYS A 19 -5.29 18.97 2.81
CA LYS A 19 -5.15 19.60 4.14
C LYS A 19 -6.03 20.84 4.27
N GLN A 20 -6.01 21.72 3.28
CA GLN A 20 -6.84 22.92 3.26
C GLN A 20 -8.35 22.58 3.27
N MET A 21 -8.77 21.59 2.49
CA MET A 21 -10.17 21.13 2.46
C MET A 21 -10.59 20.55 3.83
N LYS A 22 -9.73 19.76 4.50
CA LYS A 22 -9.99 19.24 5.85
C LYS A 22 -10.17 20.37 6.86
N GLU A 23 -9.28 21.35 6.85
CA GLU A 23 -9.37 22.50 7.74
C GLU A 23 -10.62 23.35 7.48
N ALA A 24 -10.98 23.55 6.19
CA ALA A 24 -12.20 24.24 5.81
C ALA A 24 -13.46 23.48 6.26
N ASN A 25 -13.51 22.17 6.05
CA ASN A 25 -14.63 21.34 6.50
C ASN A 25 -14.75 21.32 8.03
N LYS A 26 -13.65 21.24 8.75
CA LYS A 26 -13.65 21.32 10.22
C LYS A 26 -14.30 22.63 10.72
N LYS A 27 -13.92 23.76 10.13
CA LYS A 27 -14.54 25.06 10.45
C LYS A 27 -16.04 25.08 10.13
N LYS A 28 -16.45 24.48 9.02
CA LYS A 28 -17.87 24.36 8.65
C LYS A 28 -18.62 23.46 9.64
N GLU A 29 -18.05 22.35 10.07
CA GLU A 29 -18.62 21.44 11.08
C GLU A 29 -18.80 22.12 12.43
N GLU A 30 -17.79 22.85 12.89
CA GLU A 30 -17.87 23.66 14.12
C GLU A 30 -19.01 24.67 14.02
N LYS A 31 -19.14 25.34 12.85
CA LYS A 31 -20.23 26.28 12.61
C LYS A 31 -21.60 25.63 12.56
N ILE A 32 -21.71 24.46 11.94
CA ILE A 32 -22.93 23.64 11.93
C ILE A 32 -23.35 23.33 13.37
N LYS A 33 -22.41 22.89 14.20
CA LYS A 33 -22.66 22.56 15.60
C LYS A 33 -23.15 23.77 16.41
N GLU A 34 -22.50 24.91 16.28
CA GLU A 34 -22.93 26.15 16.93
C GLU A 34 -24.39 26.55 16.53
N LEU A 35 -24.69 26.47 15.22
CA LEU A 35 -26.00 26.82 14.72
C LEU A 35 -27.07 25.83 15.22
N GLN A 36 -26.76 24.52 15.23
CA GLN A 36 -27.66 23.49 15.75
C GLN A 36 -27.94 23.66 17.24
N GLU A 37 -26.91 23.93 18.05
CA GLU A 37 -27.06 24.17 19.49
C GLU A 37 -27.91 25.42 19.74
N PHE A 38 -27.71 26.49 18.98
CA PHE A 38 -28.52 27.69 19.12
C PHE A 38 -29.98 27.44 18.73
N ILE A 39 -30.25 26.74 17.60
CA ILE A 39 -31.59 26.43 17.13
C ILE A 39 -32.28 25.53 18.16
N SER A 40 -31.64 24.51 18.67
CA SER A 40 -32.20 23.61 19.69
C SER A 40 -32.60 24.38 20.96
N ARG A 41 -31.72 25.28 21.43
CA ARG A 41 -31.95 26.03 22.68
C ARG A 41 -33.06 27.10 22.58
N PHE A 42 -33.24 27.70 21.40
CA PHE A 42 -34.10 28.88 21.24
C PHE A 42 -35.27 28.69 20.28
N SER A 43 -35.46 27.51 19.69
CA SER A 43 -36.59 27.26 18.76
C SER A 43 -37.96 27.46 19.36
N ALA A 44 -38.13 27.16 20.64
CA ALA A 44 -39.41 27.31 21.37
C ALA A 44 -39.61 28.70 22.01
N ASN A 45 -38.61 29.61 21.91
CA ASN A 45 -38.67 30.92 22.55
C ASN A 45 -39.26 31.97 21.60
N ALA A 46 -40.44 32.50 21.90
CA ALA A 46 -41.13 33.46 21.04
C ALA A 46 -40.31 34.72 20.71
N SER A 47 -39.53 35.26 21.67
CA SER A 47 -38.73 36.46 21.47
C SER A 47 -37.51 36.24 20.55
N LYS A 48 -37.02 34.99 20.48
CA LYS A 48 -35.85 34.61 19.69
C LYS A 48 -36.18 33.77 18.44
N SER A 49 -37.47 33.50 18.19
CA SER A 49 -37.94 32.68 17.07
C SER A 49 -37.45 33.19 15.70
N LYS A 50 -37.47 34.50 15.46
CA LYS A 50 -36.95 35.09 14.20
C LYS A 50 -35.46 34.83 14.03
N GLN A 51 -34.68 34.89 15.13
CA GLN A 51 -33.26 34.61 15.10
C GLN A 51 -32.98 33.11 14.83
N ALA A 52 -33.77 32.21 15.48
CA ALA A 52 -33.65 30.76 15.24
C ALA A 52 -33.97 30.41 13.79
N THR A 53 -35.02 31.02 13.20
CA THR A 53 -35.36 30.83 11.77
C THR A 53 -34.26 31.33 10.84
N SER A 54 -33.66 32.49 11.11
CA SER A 54 -32.55 33.02 10.33
C SER A 54 -31.34 32.06 10.38
N ARG A 55 -31.00 31.54 11.56
CA ARG A 55 -29.89 30.59 11.74
C ARG A 55 -30.17 29.24 11.10
N LYS A 56 -31.43 28.76 11.09
CA LYS A 56 -31.82 27.57 10.33
C LYS A 56 -31.57 27.73 8.85
N ARG A 57 -31.94 28.89 8.26
CA ARG A 57 -31.64 29.19 6.85
C ARG A 57 -30.13 29.29 6.57
N ALA A 58 -29.34 29.77 7.54
CA ALA A 58 -27.89 29.80 7.41
C ALA A 58 -27.29 28.37 7.46
N LEU A 59 -27.83 27.51 8.31
CA LEU A 59 -27.42 26.09 8.39
C LEU A 59 -27.68 25.33 7.09
N GLU A 60 -28.86 25.56 6.47
CA GLU A 60 -29.25 24.94 5.19
C GLU A 60 -28.31 25.30 4.02
N LYS A 61 -27.61 26.44 4.13
CA LYS A 61 -26.67 26.90 3.10
C LYS A 61 -25.25 26.35 3.26
N ILE A 62 -24.94 25.78 4.41
CA ILE A 62 -23.59 25.24 4.64
C ILE A 62 -23.50 23.87 3.99
N GLN A 63 -22.63 23.74 3.00
CA GLN A 63 -22.30 22.46 2.37
C GLN A 63 -20.87 22.08 2.73
N LEU A 64 -20.67 20.85 3.18
CA LEU A 64 -19.36 20.27 3.35
C LEU A 64 -18.80 19.91 1.99
N ASP A 65 -17.50 20.14 1.79
CA ASP A 65 -16.83 19.73 0.58
C ASP A 65 -16.68 18.20 0.56
N ASP A 66 -17.09 17.58 -0.54
CA ASP A 66 -16.94 16.13 -0.73
C ASP A 66 -15.46 15.79 -0.92
N MET A 67 -14.88 15.20 0.12
CA MET A 67 -13.50 14.71 0.09
C MET A 67 -13.49 13.27 -0.37
N ARG A 68 -13.28 13.06 -1.66
CA ARG A 68 -13.11 11.71 -2.18
C ARG A 68 -11.84 11.08 -1.61
N PRO A 69 -11.91 9.84 -1.11
CA PRO A 69 -10.71 9.14 -0.66
C PRO A 69 -9.73 9.02 -1.83
N SER A 70 -8.44 9.16 -1.53
CA SER A 70 -7.41 8.98 -2.55
C SER A 70 -7.44 7.55 -3.09
N SER A 71 -7.56 7.39 -4.41
CA SER A 71 -7.41 6.11 -5.09
C SER A 71 -5.96 5.58 -5.08
N ARG A 72 -5.02 6.40 -4.61
CA ARG A 72 -3.58 6.11 -4.54
C ARG A 72 -3.09 5.84 -3.11
N LYS A 73 -3.99 5.42 -2.24
CA LYS A 73 -3.59 4.94 -0.92
C LYS A 73 -2.80 3.65 -1.11
N TYR A 74 -1.53 3.66 -0.68
CA TYR A 74 -0.73 2.44 -0.68
C TYR A 74 -1.27 1.44 0.35
N PRO A 75 -1.22 0.13 0.07
CA PRO A 75 -1.61 -0.88 1.03
C PRO A 75 -0.68 -0.85 2.25
N TYR A 76 -1.24 -1.10 3.41
CA TYR A 76 -0.43 -1.30 4.60
C TYR A 76 0.22 -2.68 4.54
N ILE A 77 1.54 -2.72 4.46
CA ILE A 77 2.33 -3.95 4.49
C ILE A 77 3.32 -3.83 5.64
N ASP A 78 3.26 -4.77 6.58
CA ASP A 78 4.14 -4.86 7.75
C ASP A 78 4.85 -6.21 7.74
N PHE A 79 6.10 -6.22 7.30
CA PHE A 79 6.94 -7.40 7.34
C PHE A 79 7.62 -7.49 8.70
N ARG A 80 7.22 -8.46 9.51
CA ARG A 80 7.85 -8.72 10.81
C ARG A 80 8.70 -9.97 10.71
N PRO A 81 10.03 -9.84 10.84
CA PRO A 81 10.90 -11.01 10.84
C PRO A 81 10.69 -11.82 12.12
N ASN A 82 10.67 -13.13 12.00
CA ASN A 82 10.58 -14.04 13.15
C ASN A 82 11.82 -13.99 14.04
N ARG A 83 12.95 -13.57 13.47
CA ARG A 83 14.24 -13.39 14.17
C ARG A 83 15.06 -12.29 13.48
N GLU A 84 16.04 -11.75 14.17
CA GLU A 84 16.97 -10.81 13.57
C GLU A 84 17.78 -11.46 12.43
N ILE A 85 17.90 -10.71 11.34
CA ILE A 85 18.67 -11.10 10.17
C ILE A 85 20.14 -10.74 10.41
N GLY A 86 21.06 -11.65 10.03
CA GLY A 86 22.49 -11.40 10.06
C GLY A 86 22.95 -10.35 9.04
N ASN A 87 24.21 -9.98 9.10
CA ASN A 87 24.75 -8.94 8.21
C ASN A 87 24.86 -9.39 6.74
N GLU A 88 25.11 -10.70 6.52
CA GLU A 88 25.15 -11.28 5.17
C GLU A 88 23.80 -11.91 4.87
N VAL A 89 23.07 -11.32 3.93
CA VAL A 89 21.73 -11.77 3.55
C VAL A 89 21.76 -12.69 2.35
N LEU A 90 22.51 -12.30 1.31
CA LEU A 90 22.65 -13.07 0.08
C LEU A 90 24.03 -12.83 -0.51
N MET A 91 24.70 -13.90 -0.91
CA MET A 91 25.92 -13.89 -1.71
C MET A 91 25.64 -14.59 -3.04
N VAL A 92 26.01 -13.98 -4.14
CA VAL A 92 25.90 -14.52 -5.50
C VAL A 92 27.29 -14.43 -6.14
N GLU A 93 27.77 -15.54 -6.70
CA GLU A 93 29.11 -15.63 -7.29
C GLU A 93 29.06 -16.26 -8.69
N ASN A 94 29.51 -15.52 -9.69
CA ASN A 94 29.71 -15.93 -11.09
C ASN A 94 28.48 -16.63 -11.70
N LEU A 95 27.28 -16.21 -11.32
CA LEU A 95 26.04 -16.85 -11.69
C LEU A 95 25.72 -16.61 -13.16
N SER A 96 25.58 -17.70 -13.92
CA SER A 96 25.24 -17.68 -15.34
C SER A 96 24.10 -18.65 -15.65
N LYS A 97 23.27 -18.29 -16.64
CA LYS A 97 22.16 -19.12 -17.12
C LYS A 97 21.90 -18.91 -18.59
N THR A 98 21.71 -20.01 -19.32
CA THR A 98 21.30 -20.04 -20.72
C THR A 98 19.90 -20.66 -20.83
N ILE A 99 19.01 -20.05 -21.59
CA ILE A 99 17.69 -20.57 -21.88
C ILE A 99 17.51 -20.58 -23.40
N ASP A 100 17.11 -21.72 -23.95
CA ASP A 100 16.89 -21.93 -25.40
C ASP A 100 18.09 -21.45 -26.25
N GLY A 101 19.29 -21.70 -25.78
CA GLY A 101 20.53 -21.33 -26.46
C GLY A 101 20.92 -19.84 -26.31
N VAL A 102 20.13 -19.03 -25.60
CA VAL A 102 20.43 -17.62 -25.33
C VAL A 102 20.92 -17.47 -23.90
N LYS A 103 22.13 -16.89 -23.70
CA LYS A 103 22.65 -16.58 -22.39
C LYS A 103 21.87 -15.40 -21.79
N VAL A 104 21.01 -15.66 -20.82
CA VAL A 104 20.14 -14.65 -20.19
C VAL A 104 20.78 -14.02 -18.95
N LEU A 105 21.64 -14.77 -18.25
CA LEU A 105 22.46 -14.30 -17.14
C LEU A 105 23.92 -14.62 -17.45
N ASP A 106 24.81 -13.66 -17.26
CA ASP A 106 26.22 -13.81 -17.57
C ASP A 106 27.11 -13.28 -16.44
N ASN A 107 27.71 -14.21 -15.69
CA ASN A 107 28.71 -13.95 -14.66
C ASN A 107 28.30 -12.88 -13.64
N ILE A 108 27.13 -13.02 -13.06
CA ILE A 108 26.60 -12.09 -12.07
C ILE A 108 27.18 -12.40 -10.71
N SER A 109 27.77 -11.40 -10.06
CA SER A 109 28.32 -11.50 -8.70
C SER A 109 28.00 -10.25 -7.91
N PHE A 110 27.43 -10.44 -6.71
CA PHE A 110 27.19 -9.37 -5.73
C PHE A 110 26.85 -9.96 -4.35
N THR A 111 26.90 -9.11 -3.34
CA THR A 111 26.51 -9.46 -1.96
C THR A 111 25.48 -8.46 -1.47
N LEU A 112 24.45 -8.94 -0.76
CA LEU A 112 23.46 -8.10 -0.10
C LEU A 112 23.62 -8.15 1.41
N GLY A 113 23.59 -6.99 2.02
CA GLY A 113 23.59 -6.80 3.46
C GLY A 113 22.18 -6.64 4.05
N ARG A 114 22.10 -6.47 5.35
CA ARG A 114 20.87 -6.46 6.16
C ARG A 114 19.84 -5.40 5.75
N GLU A 115 20.27 -4.23 5.31
CA GLU A 115 19.39 -3.09 5.03
C GLU A 115 19.28 -2.75 3.55
N ASP A 116 19.88 -3.58 2.71
CA ASP A 116 19.92 -3.32 1.28
C ASP A 116 18.52 -3.45 0.66
N LYS A 117 18.23 -2.50 -0.23
CA LYS A 117 17.06 -2.51 -1.11
C LYS A 117 17.55 -2.41 -2.53
N VAL A 118 17.43 -3.48 -3.28
CA VAL A 118 17.98 -3.58 -4.64
C VAL A 118 16.86 -3.70 -5.65
N ALA A 119 16.90 -2.86 -6.69
CA ALA A 119 16.04 -2.97 -7.86
C ALA A 119 16.84 -3.51 -9.03
N PHE A 120 16.36 -4.62 -9.60
CA PHE A 120 16.91 -5.18 -10.82
C PHE A 120 16.19 -4.56 -12.03
N VAL A 121 16.93 -3.86 -12.86
CA VAL A 121 16.40 -3.18 -14.05
C VAL A 121 17.11 -3.70 -15.29
N GLY A 122 16.36 -3.92 -16.37
CA GLY A 122 16.91 -4.40 -17.63
C GLY A 122 15.83 -4.51 -18.69
N ALA A 123 16.24 -4.48 -19.95
CA ALA A 123 15.34 -4.64 -21.10
C ALA A 123 14.81 -6.09 -21.24
N ASN A 124 15.55 -7.06 -20.69
CA ASN A 124 15.18 -8.47 -20.78
C ASN A 124 14.47 -8.93 -19.49
N GLU A 125 13.14 -8.94 -19.51
CA GLU A 125 12.30 -9.41 -18.39
C GLU A 125 12.51 -10.90 -18.07
N GLN A 126 12.83 -11.72 -19.08
CA GLN A 126 13.12 -13.13 -18.88
C GLN A 126 14.36 -13.32 -18.00
N ALA A 127 15.41 -12.51 -18.21
CA ALA A 127 16.61 -12.55 -17.39
C ALA A 127 16.31 -12.27 -15.91
N ILE A 128 15.49 -11.24 -15.63
CA ILE A 128 15.10 -10.88 -14.27
C ILE A 128 14.27 -12.01 -13.62
N THR A 129 13.30 -12.54 -14.34
CA THR A 129 12.47 -13.66 -13.85
C THR A 129 13.29 -14.90 -13.58
N THR A 130 14.20 -15.25 -14.50
CA THR A 130 15.11 -16.40 -14.36
C THR A 130 16.01 -16.24 -13.14
N PHE A 131 16.56 -15.04 -12.94
CA PHE A 131 17.38 -14.76 -11.78
C PHE A 131 16.63 -15.00 -10.46
N PHE A 132 15.41 -14.49 -10.32
CA PHE A 132 14.60 -14.74 -9.11
C PHE A 132 14.24 -16.20 -8.94
N LYS A 133 13.91 -16.93 -10.01
CA LYS A 133 13.63 -18.37 -9.96
C LYS A 133 14.84 -19.17 -9.49
N ILE A 134 16.06 -18.76 -9.87
CA ILE A 134 17.28 -19.39 -9.35
C ILE A 134 17.40 -19.13 -7.85
N LEU A 135 17.25 -17.88 -7.42
CA LEU A 135 17.39 -17.52 -6.00
C LEU A 135 16.34 -18.19 -5.08
N THR A 136 15.17 -18.52 -5.63
CA THR A 136 14.11 -19.25 -4.90
C THR A 136 14.24 -20.77 -4.95
N GLY A 137 15.22 -21.27 -5.71
CA GLY A 137 15.44 -22.70 -5.88
C GLY A 137 14.48 -23.39 -6.86
N GLU A 138 13.69 -22.61 -7.63
CA GLU A 138 12.81 -23.15 -8.68
C GLU A 138 13.60 -23.55 -9.95
N MET A 139 14.83 -23.05 -10.10
CA MET A 139 15.70 -23.29 -11.24
C MET A 139 17.15 -23.35 -10.80
N GLU A 140 17.93 -24.29 -11.36
CA GLU A 140 19.37 -24.37 -11.13
C GLU A 140 20.14 -23.45 -12.07
N PRO A 141 21.21 -22.78 -11.62
CA PRO A 141 22.13 -22.06 -12.51
C PRO A 141 22.94 -23.04 -13.35
N ASP A 142 23.46 -22.58 -14.50
CA ASP A 142 24.40 -23.39 -15.31
C ASP A 142 25.83 -23.27 -14.78
N GLU A 143 26.19 -22.09 -14.27
CA GLU A 143 27.47 -21.80 -13.66
C GLU A 143 27.31 -20.88 -12.45
N GLY A 144 28.27 -20.93 -11.54
CA GLY A 144 28.28 -20.13 -10.33
C GLY A 144 27.45 -20.72 -9.22
N ASN A 145 27.34 -19.97 -8.15
CA ASN A 145 26.57 -20.37 -6.97
C ASN A 145 25.92 -19.15 -6.29
N TYR A 146 24.99 -19.44 -5.39
CA TYR A 146 24.45 -18.46 -4.48
C TYR A 146 24.24 -19.05 -3.09
N LYS A 147 24.29 -18.19 -2.09
CA LYS A 147 24.12 -18.61 -0.70
C LYS A 147 23.30 -17.58 0.06
N TRP A 148 22.22 -18.03 0.65
CA TRP A 148 21.44 -17.23 1.60
C TRP A 148 22.04 -17.28 3.00
N GLY A 149 21.94 -16.19 3.72
CA GLY A 149 22.33 -16.14 5.12
C GLY A 149 21.53 -17.12 5.97
N VAL A 150 22.17 -17.75 6.96
CA VAL A 150 21.56 -18.79 7.81
C VAL A 150 20.32 -18.31 8.57
N THR A 151 20.21 -17.00 8.79
CA THR A 151 19.10 -16.38 9.52
C THR A 151 18.03 -15.79 8.61
N THR A 152 18.16 -15.95 7.28
CA THR A 152 17.20 -15.42 6.31
C THR A 152 16.08 -16.40 6.03
N SER A 153 14.88 -15.86 5.77
CA SER A 153 13.78 -16.58 5.14
C SER A 153 13.36 -15.79 3.89
N GLN A 154 12.99 -16.51 2.85
CA GLN A 154 12.70 -15.95 1.55
C GLN A 154 11.20 -16.01 1.30
N ALA A 155 10.68 -14.97 0.62
CA ALA A 155 9.35 -14.99 0.04
C ALA A 155 9.45 -14.44 -1.39
N TYR A 156 8.83 -15.12 -2.32
CA TYR A 156 8.78 -14.72 -3.72
C TYR A 156 7.38 -14.29 -4.10
N PHE A 157 7.28 -13.14 -4.74
CA PHE A 157 6.03 -12.65 -5.30
C PHE A 157 6.15 -12.66 -6.83
N PRO A 158 5.61 -13.69 -7.50
CA PRO A 158 5.70 -13.82 -8.94
C PRO A 158 4.84 -12.78 -9.66
N LYS A 159 5.13 -12.53 -10.95
CA LYS A 159 4.31 -11.66 -11.81
C LYS A 159 2.93 -12.23 -12.09
N ASP A 160 2.83 -13.54 -12.23
CA ASP A 160 1.58 -14.28 -12.42
C ASP A 160 1.30 -15.11 -11.17
N ASN A 161 0.22 -14.76 -10.49
CA ASN A 161 -0.26 -15.42 -9.28
C ASN A 161 -1.50 -16.28 -9.55
N THR A 162 -1.85 -16.54 -10.79
CA THR A 162 -3.08 -17.26 -11.16
C THR A 162 -3.14 -18.64 -10.50
N GLN A 163 -2.01 -19.33 -10.43
CA GLN A 163 -1.91 -20.66 -9.82
C GLN A 163 -2.24 -20.67 -8.30
N GLU A 164 -2.01 -19.57 -7.60
CA GLU A 164 -2.34 -19.44 -6.18
C GLU A 164 -3.86 -19.40 -5.94
N PHE A 165 -4.62 -19.04 -6.95
CA PHE A 165 -6.07 -18.89 -6.91
C PHE A 165 -6.81 -19.99 -7.70
N ASP A 166 -6.14 -21.05 -8.10
CA ASP A 166 -6.76 -22.21 -8.78
C ASP A 166 -7.52 -23.10 -7.77
N ASN A 167 -8.53 -22.51 -7.14
CA ASN A 167 -9.39 -23.14 -6.13
C ASN A 167 -10.72 -22.38 -6.01
N ASP A 168 -11.73 -23.03 -5.43
CA ASP A 168 -13.07 -22.47 -5.23
C ASP A 168 -13.23 -21.72 -3.89
N LEU A 169 -12.14 -21.34 -3.23
CA LEU A 169 -12.19 -20.64 -1.95
C LEU A 169 -12.63 -19.18 -2.10
N THR A 170 -13.36 -18.68 -1.13
CA THR A 170 -13.58 -17.23 -1.04
C THR A 170 -12.25 -16.53 -0.70
N ILE A 171 -12.11 -15.24 -1.07
CA ILE A 171 -10.91 -14.46 -0.74
C ILE A 171 -10.60 -14.47 0.77
N THR A 172 -11.64 -14.44 1.58
CA THR A 172 -11.51 -14.52 3.05
C THR A 172 -10.96 -15.87 3.49
N ASP A 173 -11.49 -16.97 2.96
CA ASP A 173 -11.07 -18.32 3.32
C ASP A 173 -9.64 -18.60 2.81
N TRP A 174 -9.35 -18.14 1.59
CA TRP A 174 -8.00 -18.25 1.02
C TRP A 174 -6.97 -17.52 1.90
N LEU A 175 -7.23 -16.27 2.30
CA LEU A 175 -6.31 -15.52 3.16
C LEU A 175 -6.21 -16.10 4.57
N THR A 176 -7.29 -16.71 5.09
CA THR A 176 -7.31 -17.34 6.41
C THR A 176 -6.32 -18.49 6.53
N GLN A 177 -5.96 -19.17 5.43
CA GLN A 177 -4.97 -20.25 5.44
C GLN A 177 -3.59 -19.77 5.91
N TYR A 178 -3.23 -18.54 5.54
CA TYR A 178 -1.93 -17.92 5.83
C TYR A 178 -1.93 -17.09 7.12
N SER A 179 -3.08 -16.91 7.77
CA SER A 179 -3.20 -16.13 9.00
C SER A 179 -2.97 -16.98 10.23
N GLU A 180 -2.16 -16.50 11.17
CA GLU A 180 -2.04 -17.10 12.50
C GLU A 180 -3.36 -16.99 13.28
N ILE A 181 -4.03 -15.84 13.14
CA ILE A 181 -5.34 -15.58 13.73
C ILE A 181 -6.42 -15.93 12.70
N LYS A 182 -7.08 -17.06 12.92
CA LYS A 182 -8.10 -17.59 11.99
C LYS A 182 -9.50 -17.02 12.23
N ASP A 183 -9.60 -15.81 12.76
CA ASP A 183 -10.86 -15.09 12.93
C ASP A 183 -11.24 -14.34 11.65
N ALA A 184 -12.45 -14.56 11.16
CA ALA A 184 -12.97 -13.92 9.95
C ALA A 184 -13.01 -12.39 10.04
N THR A 185 -13.26 -11.83 11.23
CA THR A 185 -13.29 -10.38 11.46
C THR A 185 -11.88 -9.80 11.30
N TYR A 186 -10.86 -10.47 11.84
CA TYR A 186 -9.46 -10.08 11.70
C TYR A 186 -9.03 -10.10 10.23
N VAL A 187 -9.31 -11.18 9.51
CA VAL A 187 -8.93 -11.34 8.09
C VAL A 187 -9.62 -10.32 7.21
N ARG A 188 -10.93 -10.07 7.41
CA ARG A 188 -11.68 -9.03 6.69
C ARG A 188 -11.17 -7.63 7.00
N GLY A 189 -10.77 -7.36 8.25
CA GLY A 189 -10.13 -6.12 8.63
C GLY A 189 -8.81 -5.89 7.91
N PHE A 190 -8.03 -6.94 7.64
CA PHE A 190 -6.79 -6.88 6.86
C PHE A 190 -7.07 -6.58 5.37
N LEU A 191 -8.09 -7.22 4.79
CA LEU A 191 -8.51 -6.97 3.41
C LEU A 191 -9.06 -5.55 3.16
N GLY A 192 -9.60 -4.91 4.20
CA GLY A 192 -10.18 -3.55 4.12
C GLY A 192 -9.18 -2.40 4.34
N ARG A 193 -7.93 -2.69 4.66
CA ARG A 193 -6.89 -1.67 4.88
C ARG A 193 -6.23 -1.24 3.59
#